data_7c3ba83bcf99ebd83d5a785d67ac879e
#
_entry.id   7c3ba83bcf99ebd83d5a785d67ac879e
#
_cell.length_a   1.000
_cell.length_b   1.000
_cell.length_c   1.000
_cell.angle_alpha   90.00
_cell.angle_beta   90.00
_cell.angle_gamma   90.00
#
_symmetry.space_group_name_H-M   'P 1'
#
loop_
_entity.id
_entity.type
_entity.pdbx_description
1 polymer ?
#
loop_
_entity_poly.entity_id
_entity_poly.type
_entity_poly.pdbx_seq_one_letter_code
_entity_poly.pdbx_strand_id
1 'polypeptide(L)'
;MPKYNVSVKRSNYQVLTDPQKKFNVGVNYEIPSKYLQYGNEILDTSAWSFDGTTSSFSLIDSSGDPYRPTNDQQLIVTINGLVQVPGIDYTTSGTGLVFTTPPIATDKVYVVGLSTTADLTRTINFVVDAGSAPMSSGIKGDMTLDVTGKIIGWTIIADQDGNVQFDIQKSDYANFPNFSSICGNERPQLGDINTGVKARINKNTSISTWSPILNSGDILQFEIVYALNIQRCVVSLKLAL
;
A
#
# COMPACT_ATOMS: atom_id res chain seq x y z
N MET A 1 -2.78 24.74 -34.99
CA MET A 1 -2.34 24.32 -33.65
C MET A 1 -1.98 22.85 -33.71
N PRO A 2 -0.81 22.40 -33.32
CA PRO A 2 -0.49 20.97 -33.30
C PRO A 2 -1.37 20.31 -32.22
N LYS A 3 -2.12 19.29 -32.64
CA LYS A 3 -2.90 18.43 -31.74
C LYS A 3 -2.00 17.28 -31.28
N TYR A 4 -1.80 17.17 -29.99
CA TYR A 4 -1.12 16.02 -29.40
C TYR A 4 -2.18 15.07 -28.84
N ASN A 5 -2.22 13.85 -29.35
CA ASN A 5 -3.05 12.78 -28.78
C ASN A 5 -2.24 12.04 -27.73
N VAL A 6 -2.62 12.17 -26.48
CA VAL A 6 -2.12 11.31 -25.41
C VAL A 6 -3.12 10.18 -25.26
N SER A 7 -2.74 8.99 -25.69
CA SER A 7 -3.54 7.79 -25.51
C SER A 7 -3.21 7.17 -24.15
N VAL A 8 -4.14 7.27 -23.22
CA VAL A 8 -4.11 6.46 -21.98
C VAL A 8 -4.99 5.24 -22.24
N LYS A 9 -4.57 4.05 -21.86
CA LYS A 9 -5.21 2.76 -22.16
C LYS A 9 -6.74 2.67 -21.88
N ARG A 10 -7.35 3.72 -21.28
CA ARG A 10 -8.80 3.79 -21.00
C ARG A 10 -9.49 5.11 -21.33
N SER A 11 -8.77 6.14 -21.77
CA SER A 11 -9.38 7.43 -22.13
C SER A 11 -8.45 8.23 -23.03
N ASN A 12 -9.00 8.81 -24.08
CA ASN A 12 -8.29 9.76 -24.92
C ASN A 12 -8.48 11.17 -24.32
N TYR A 13 -7.39 11.79 -23.91
CA TYR A 13 -7.39 13.19 -23.51
C TYR A 13 -6.78 14.05 -24.63
N GLN A 14 -7.46 15.12 -25.01
CA GLN A 14 -6.86 16.17 -25.82
C GLN A 14 -6.37 17.29 -24.91
N VAL A 15 -5.07 17.52 -24.91
CA VAL A 15 -4.47 18.66 -24.22
C VAL A 15 -4.27 19.75 -25.25
N LEU A 16 -5.01 20.86 -25.12
CA LEU A 16 -4.78 22.08 -25.89
C LEU A 16 -3.69 22.87 -25.18
N THR A 17 -2.49 22.92 -25.76
CA THR A 17 -1.38 23.69 -25.21
C THR A 17 -1.19 24.99 -25.96
N ASP A 18 -0.78 26.04 -25.23
CA ASP A 18 -0.27 27.28 -25.81
C ASP A 18 0.89 26.97 -26.78
N PRO A 19 0.86 27.46 -28.01
CA PRO A 19 1.89 27.17 -29.02
C PRO A 19 3.31 27.60 -28.61
N GLN A 20 3.45 28.37 -27.53
CA GLN A 20 4.76 28.78 -27.02
C GLN A 20 5.32 27.91 -25.90
N LYS A 21 4.54 26.96 -25.38
CA LYS A 21 5.01 26.04 -24.32
C LYS A 21 4.80 24.61 -24.75
N LYS A 22 5.91 23.89 -24.95
CA LYS A 22 5.87 22.44 -25.17
C LYS A 22 5.89 21.72 -23.82
N PHE A 23 4.79 21.09 -23.46
CA PHE A 23 4.73 20.18 -22.34
C PHE A 23 4.59 18.74 -22.87
N ASN A 24 5.55 17.89 -22.54
CA ASN A 24 5.38 16.45 -22.69
C ASN A 24 4.84 15.91 -21.38
N VAL A 25 3.55 15.58 -21.32
CA VAL A 25 2.96 14.87 -20.20
C VAL A 25 2.84 13.41 -20.62
N GLY A 26 3.78 12.58 -20.21
CA GLY A 26 3.64 11.13 -20.28
C GLY A 26 3.00 10.65 -18.98
N VAL A 27 1.70 10.36 -19.00
CA VAL A 27 1.06 9.66 -17.89
C VAL A 27 1.02 8.19 -18.24
N ASN A 28 2.03 7.45 -17.80
CA ASN A 28 1.96 5.98 -17.79
C ASN A 28 1.26 5.57 -16.51
N TYR A 29 -0.04 5.40 -16.57
CA TYR A 29 -0.83 4.83 -15.49
C TYR A 29 -1.15 3.38 -15.86
N GLU A 30 -0.19 2.50 -15.65
CA GLU A 30 -0.48 1.08 -15.55
C GLU A 30 -0.81 0.80 -14.09
N ILE A 31 -2.10 0.67 -13.76
CA ILE A 31 -2.49 -0.09 -12.58
C ILE A 31 -2.22 -1.53 -12.98
N PRO A 32 -1.21 -2.20 -12.43
CA PRO A 32 -1.05 -3.63 -12.66
C PRO A 32 -2.36 -4.29 -12.23
N SER A 33 -3.02 -4.99 -13.13
CA SER A 33 -4.26 -5.72 -12.85
C SER A 33 -4.12 -6.71 -11.68
N LYS A 34 -2.89 -7.05 -11.30
CA LYS A 34 -2.52 -7.83 -10.10
C LYS A 34 -2.99 -7.24 -8.76
N TYR A 35 -3.24 -5.93 -8.69
CA TYR A 35 -3.64 -5.27 -7.44
C TYR A 35 -5.12 -4.93 -7.36
N LEU A 36 -5.89 -5.29 -8.39
CA LEU A 36 -7.33 -5.04 -8.47
C LEU A 36 -8.14 -6.34 -8.57
N GLN A 37 -7.68 -7.42 -7.97
CA GLN A 37 -8.53 -8.61 -7.80
C GLN A 37 -9.58 -8.32 -6.73
N TYR A 38 -10.62 -7.59 -7.13
CA TYR A 38 -11.85 -7.46 -6.37
C TYR A 38 -12.79 -8.58 -6.81
N GLY A 39 -12.70 -9.72 -6.16
CA GLY A 39 -13.60 -10.82 -6.40
C GLY A 39 -12.95 -12.21 -6.27
N ASN A 40 -13.77 -13.21 -6.08
CA ASN A 40 -13.33 -14.59 -6.15
C ASN A 40 -13.04 -14.94 -7.61
N GLU A 41 -11.98 -15.70 -7.85
CA GLU A 41 -11.54 -16.09 -9.19
C GLU A 41 -11.56 -17.60 -9.34
N ILE A 42 -12.09 -18.08 -10.47
CA ILE A 42 -12.00 -19.48 -10.83
C ILE A 42 -10.62 -19.72 -11.41
N LEU A 43 -9.86 -20.61 -10.79
CA LEU A 43 -8.52 -20.95 -11.25
C LEU A 43 -8.60 -21.97 -12.39
N ASP A 44 -7.68 -21.83 -13.36
CA ASP A 44 -7.62 -22.73 -14.51
C ASP A 44 -6.98 -24.06 -14.12
N THR A 45 -7.76 -25.13 -14.19
CA THR A 45 -7.35 -26.51 -13.96
C THR A 45 -7.25 -27.32 -15.26
N SER A 46 -7.38 -26.71 -16.42
CA SER A 46 -7.44 -27.40 -17.72
C SER A 46 -6.15 -28.13 -18.07
N ALA A 47 -5.00 -27.65 -17.58
CA ALA A 47 -3.70 -28.28 -17.79
C ALA A 47 -3.39 -29.41 -16.77
N TRP A 48 -4.27 -29.65 -15.81
CA TRP A 48 -4.05 -30.69 -14.79
C TRP A 48 -4.42 -32.07 -15.33
N SER A 49 -3.55 -33.03 -15.06
CA SER A 49 -3.79 -34.44 -15.42
C SER A 49 -3.94 -35.26 -14.15
N PHE A 50 -5.09 -35.86 -13.96
CA PHE A 50 -5.40 -36.69 -12.79
C PHE A 50 -5.14 -38.14 -13.12
N ASP A 51 -4.15 -38.76 -12.48
CA ASP A 51 -3.70 -40.11 -12.74
C ASP A 51 -3.72 -41.04 -11.50
N GLY A 52 -4.24 -40.49 -10.38
CA GLY A 52 -4.28 -41.21 -9.09
C GLY A 52 -2.93 -41.29 -8.39
N THR A 53 -1.88 -40.65 -8.95
CA THR A 53 -0.52 -40.65 -8.38
C THR A 53 0.07 -39.28 -8.23
N THR A 54 -0.26 -38.38 -9.13
CA THR A 54 0.15 -36.95 -9.09
C THR A 54 -0.69 -36.19 -8.08
N SER A 55 -0.02 -35.64 -7.05
CA SER A 55 -0.69 -34.89 -5.99
C SER A 55 -0.47 -33.36 -6.06
N SER A 56 0.54 -32.89 -6.81
CA SER A 56 0.94 -31.49 -6.86
C SER A 56 0.60 -30.84 -8.19
N PHE A 57 -0.08 -29.70 -8.15
CA PHE A 57 -0.56 -28.97 -9.31
C PHE A 57 -0.25 -27.49 -9.19
N SER A 58 0.08 -26.82 -10.30
CA SER A 58 0.31 -25.38 -10.34
C SER A 58 -1.02 -24.63 -10.38
N LEU A 59 -1.17 -23.63 -9.53
CA LEU A 59 -2.31 -22.73 -9.51
C LEU A 59 -2.08 -21.63 -10.55
N ILE A 60 -3.02 -21.49 -11.48
CA ILE A 60 -2.98 -20.53 -12.59
C ILE A 60 -4.33 -19.82 -12.61
N ASP A 61 -4.31 -18.51 -12.78
CA ASP A 61 -5.52 -17.69 -12.90
C ASP A 61 -6.13 -17.79 -14.30
N SER A 62 -7.30 -17.19 -14.49
CA SER A 62 -8.01 -17.19 -15.78
C SER A 62 -7.27 -16.46 -16.91
N SER A 63 -6.23 -15.68 -16.58
CA SER A 63 -5.38 -14.97 -17.54
C SER A 63 -4.12 -15.75 -17.93
N GLY A 64 -3.87 -16.90 -17.28
CA GLY A 64 -2.69 -17.73 -17.48
C GLY A 64 -1.49 -17.33 -16.57
N ASP A 65 -1.71 -16.41 -15.64
CA ASP A 65 -0.68 -15.99 -14.68
C ASP A 65 -0.67 -16.91 -13.44
N PRO A 66 0.50 -17.16 -12.81
CA PRO A 66 0.58 -17.94 -11.59
C PRO A 66 -0.20 -17.31 -10.44
N TYR A 67 -1.15 -18.07 -9.87
CA TYR A 67 -1.91 -17.66 -8.68
C TYR A 67 -1.17 -18.10 -7.41
N ARG A 68 -1.03 -17.17 -6.45
CA ARG A 68 -0.31 -17.44 -5.20
C ARG A 68 -1.18 -17.16 -3.99
N PRO A 69 -1.80 -18.16 -3.38
CA PRO A 69 -2.52 -18.00 -2.12
C PRO A 69 -1.54 -17.71 -0.97
N THR A 70 -1.96 -16.94 0.02
CA THR A 70 -1.16 -16.66 1.22
C THR A 70 -1.22 -17.83 2.21
N ASN A 71 -2.32 -18.58 2.19
CA ASN A 71 -2.54 -19.79 3.00
C ASN A 71 -3.56 -20.71 2.33
N ASP A 72 -3.72 -21.92 2.87
CA ASP A 72 -4.63 -22.94 2.33
C ASP A 72 -6.10 -22.50 2.36
N GLN A 73 -6.48 -21.67 3.33
CA GLN A 73 -7.86 -21.20 3.51
C GLN A 73 -8.31 -20.18 2.45
N GLN A 74 -7.39 -19.69 1.63
CA GLN A 74 -7.72 -18.78 0.52
C GLN A 74 -8.22 -19.49 -0.73
N LEU A 75 -8.34 -20.80 -0.68
CA LEU A 75 -8.90 -21.60 -1.75
C LEU A 75 -10.19 -22.29 -1.29
N ILE A 76 -11.16 -22.34 -2.17
CA ILE A 76 -12.24 -23.32 -2.11
C ILE A 76 -11.92 -24.38 -3.16
N VAL A 77 -11.57 -25.56 -2.71
CA VAL A 77 -11.25 -26.71 -3.58
C VAL A 77 -12.38 -27.72 -3.48
N THR A 78 -12.87 -28.18 -4.62
CA THR A 78 -13.87 -29.25 -4.66
C THR A 78 -13.39 -30.38 -5.57
N ILE A 79 -13.69 -31.62 -5.18
CA ILE A 79 -13.54 -32.81 -6.00
C ILE A 79 -14.91 -33.45 -6.12
N ASN A 80 -15.40 -33.60 -7.36
CA ASN A 80 -16.73 -34.15 -7.66
C ASN A 80 -17.88 -33.39 -6.94
N GLY A 81 -17.69 -32.10 -6.69
CA GLY A 81 -18.65 -31.27 -5.98
C GLY A 81 -18.57 -31.33 -4.45
N LEU A 82 -17.67 -32.13 -3.89
CA LEU A 82 -17.40 -32.18 -2.44
C LEU A 82 -16.27 -31.21 -2.08
N VAL A 83 -16.52 -30.33 -1.13
CA VAL A 83 -15.54 -29.36 -0.63
C VAL A 83 -14.45 -30.11 0.13
N GLN A 84 -13.21 -29.80 -0.18
CA GLN A 84 -12.01 -30.31 0.47
C GLN A 84 -11.60 -29.40 1.63
N VAL A 85 -11.11 -29.98 2.73
CA VAL A 85 -10.75 -29.26 3.96
C VAL A 85 -9.30 -28.75 3.86
N PRO A 86 -9.08 -27.42 3.97
CA PRO A 86 -7.74 -26.84 3.95
C PRO A 86 -6.87 -27.37 5.09
N GLY A 87 -5.61 -27.72 4.80
CA GLY A 87 -4.65 -28.26 5.75
C GLY A 87 -4.86 -29.74 6.09
N ILE A 88 -5.96 -30.38 5.63
CA ILE A 88 -6.23 -31.81 5.81
C ILE A 88 -6.23 -32.54 4.46
N ASP A 89 -7.12 -32.13 3.55
CA ASP A 89 -7.27 -32.78 2.23
C ASP A 89 -6.29 -32.18 1.22
N TYR A 90 -5.87 -30.94 1.42
CA TYR A 90 -4.86 -30.27 0.61
C TYR A 90 -4.09 -29.23 1.40
N THR A 91 -2.90 -28.89 0.89
CA THR A 91 -2.06 -27.76 1.35
C THR A 91 -1.60 -26.92 0.17
N THR A 92 -1.10 -25.71 0.43
CA THR A 92 -0.56 -24.83 -0.58
C THR A 92 0.90 -24.47 -0.28
N SER A 93 1.71 -24.31 -1.32
CA SER A 93 3.10 -23.86 -1.20
C SER A 93 3.47 -23.02 -2.42
N GLY A 94 3.69 -21.72 -2.20
CA GLY A 94 3.95 -20.79 -3.29
C GLY A 94 2.78 -20.70 -4.26
N THR A 95 2.96 -21.15 -5.48
CA THR A 95 1.92 -21.27 -6.52
C THR A 95 1.43 -22.70 -6.70
N GLY A 96 1.74 -23.60 -5.77
CA GLY A 96 1.38 -25.02 -5.84
C GLY A 96 0.24 -25.37 -4.89
N LEU A 97 -0.65 -26.24 -5.36
CA LEU A 97 -1.65 -26.97 -4.57
C LEU A 97 -1.21 -28.41 -4.47
N VAL A 98 -1.21 -28.98 -3.28
CA VAL A 98 -0.82 -30.37 -3.03
C VAL A 98 -1.99 -31.09 -2.35
N PHE A 99 -2.55 -32.10 -3.02
CA PHE A 99 -3.57 -32.96 -2.44
C PHE A 99 -2.96 -34.02 -1.54
N THR A 100 -3.59 -34.30 -0.41
CA THR A 100 -3.21 -35.41 0.47
C THR A 100 -3.50 -36.75 -0.18
N THR A 101 -4.62 -36.86 -0.89
CA THR A 101 -4.98 -37.99 -1.75
C THR A 101 -5.00 -37.57 -3.20
N PRO A 102 -4.14 -38.12 -4.07
CA PRO A 102 -4.09 -37.74 -5.48
C PRO A 102 -5.45 -37.98 -6.19
N PRO A 103 -5.96 -37.00 -6.94
CA PRO A 103 -7.18 -37.18 -7.73
C PRO A 103 -6.98 -38.22 -8.85
N ILE A 104 -8.03 -38.99 -9.16
CA ILE A 104 -8.02 -40.02 -10.22
C ILE A 104 -8.60 -39.45 -11.53
N ALA A 105 -8.38 -40.15 -12.65
CA ALA A 105 -8.76 -39.68 -13.99
C ALA A 105 -10.25 -39.37 -14.19
N THR A 106 -11.12 -39.87 -13.34
CA THR A 106 -12.57 -39.59 -13.41
C THR A 106 -13.00 -38.42 -12.54
N ASP A 107 -12.09 -37.88 -11.72
CA ASP A 107 -12.42 -36.78 -10.81
C ASP A 107 -12.54 -35.46 -11.56
N LYS A 108 -13.46 -34.64 -11.09
CA LYS A 108 -13.66 -33.26 -11.54
C LYS A 108 -13.25 -32.33 -10.42
N VAL A 109 -12.14 -31.66 -10.61
CA VAL A 109 -11.61 -30.69 -9.64
C VAL A 109 -12.01 -29.30 -10.07
N TYR A 110 -12.46 -28.50 -9.10
CA TYR A 110 -12.78 -27.10 -9.29
C TYR A 110 -12.15 -26.29 -8.15
N VAL A 111 -11.44 -25.24 -8.48
CA VAL A 111 -10.73 -24.40 -7.54
C VAL A 111 -11.13 -22.94 -7.70
N VAL A 112 -11.50 -22.33 -6.59
CA VAL A 112 -11.79 -20.90 -6.52
C VAL A 112 -10.75 -20.25 -5.60
N GLY A 113 -10.01 -19.30 -6.13
CA GLY A 113 -9.21 -18.37 -5.36
C GLY A 113 -10.13 -17.35 -4.71
N LEU A 114 -10.13 -17.29 -3.39
CA LEU A 114 -10.83 -16.24 -2.67
C LEU A 114 -10.02 -14.96 -2.77
N SER A 115 -10.70 -13.84 -3.03
CA SER A 115 -10.06 -12.55 -3.00
C SER A 115 -9.46 -12.33 -1.62
N THR A 116 -8.15 -12.17 -1.57
CA THR A 116 -7.53 -11.59 -0.41
C THR A 116 -7.70 -10.09 -0.50
N THR A 117 -8.09 -9.47 0.60
CA THR A 117 -7.66 -8.10 0.84
C THR A 117 -6.13 -8.18 0.93
N ALA A 118 -5.44 -8.04 -0.23
CA ALA A 118 -4.00 -7.79 -0.23
C ALA A 118 -3.77 -6.69 0.80
N ASP A 119 -2.64 -6.73 1.51
CA ASP A 119 -2.24 -5.70 2.46
C ASP A 119 -2.63 -4.33 1.92
N LEU A 120 -3.84 -3.88 2.27
CA LEU A 120 -4.33 -2.57 1.87
C LEU A 120 -3.52 -1.57 2.67
N THR A 121 -2.37 -1.20 2.12
CA THR A 121 -1.58 -0.13 2.69
C THR A 121 -1.82 1.14 1.91
N ARG A 122 -1.98 2.25 2.64
CA ARG A 122 -2.00 3.59 2.07
C ARG A 122 -0.90 4.44 2.67
N THR A 123 -0.50 5.47 1.93
CA THR A 123 0.46 6.44 2.41
C THR A 123 -0.19 7.82 2.46
N ILE A 124 -0.13 8.45 3.63
CA ILE A 124 -0.47 9.86 3.80
C ILE A 124 0.82 10.65 3.67
N ASN A 125 0.86 11.59 2.74
CA ASN A 125 2.02 12.45 2.51
C ASN A 125 1.68 13.88 2.91
N PHE A 126 2.48 14.46 3.79
CA PHE A 126 2.40 15.87 4.15
C PHE A 126 3.69 16.58 3.72
N VAL A 127 3.53 17.56 2.85
CA VAL A 127 4.65 18.33 2.28
C VAL A 127 4.76 19.66 3.00
N VAL A 128 5.96 19.96 3.48
CA VAL A 128 6.29 21.28 4.01
C VAL A 128 7.30 21.91 3.07
N ASP A 129 7.01 23.10 2.60
CA ASP A 129 7.89 23.91 1.75
C ASP A 129 7.97 25.34 2.31
N ALA A 130 9.16 25.75 2.71
CA ALA A 130 9.43 27.10 3.22
C ALA A 130 10.03 28.01 2.14
N GLY A 131 9.99 27.59 0.87
CA GLY A 131 10.58 28.31 -0.26
C GLY A 131 12.10 28.29 -0.20
N SER A 132 12.73 29.45 -0.24
CA SER A 132 14.20 29.57 -0.19
C SER A 132 14.76 29.74 1.23
N ALA A 133 13.92 29.80 2.24
CA ALA A 133 14.34 29.94 3.64
C ALA A 133 14.34 28.59 4.36
N PRO A 134 15.19 28.40 5.39
CA PRO A 134 15.08 27.23 6.26
C PRO A 134 13.72 27.18 6.95
N MET A 135 13.20 25.98 7.16
CA MET A 135 11.96 25.75 7.89
C MET A 135 12.06 26.27 9.32
N SER A 136 10.97 26.83 9.82
CA SER A 136 10.82 27.20 11.23
C SER A 136 10.05 26.13 12.00
N SER A 137 10.13 26.12 13.34
CA SER A 137 9.26 25.35 14.21
C SER A 137 7.79 25.83 14.16
N GLY A 138 6.89 25.04 14.74
CA GLY A 138 5.47 25.33 14.87
C GLY A 138 4.58 24.54 13.91
N ILE A 139 3.27 24.78 14.02
CA ILE A 139 2.23 24.10 13.23
C ILE A 139 2.39 24.45 11.74
N LYS A 140 2.31 23.44 10.89
CA LYS A 140 2.44 23.58 9.43
C LYS A 140 1.13 23.41 8.69
N GLY A 141 0.18 22.73 9.29
CA GLY A 141 -1.15 22.57 8.73
C GLY A 141 -1.89 21.38 9.30
N ASP A 142 -3.15 21.33 8.96
CA ASP A 142 -4.10 20.31 9.35
C ASP A 142 -4.60 19.60 8.10
N MET A 143 -4.99 18.32 8.26
CA MET A 143 -5.66 17.58 7.21
C MET A 143 -6.72 16.66 7.79
N THR A 144 -7.85 16.54 7.11
CA THR A 144 -8.89 15.57 7.44
C THR A 144 -8.60 14.23 6.78
N LEU A 145 -8.97 13.15 7.47
CA LEU A 145 -8.83 11.80 6.96
C LEU A 145 -10.17 11.28 6.45
N ASP A 146 -10.16 10.64 5.30
CA ASP A 146 -11.29 9.92 4.71
C ASP A 146 -11.16 8.39 4.82
N VAL A 147 -10.09 7.92 5.49
CA VAL A 147 -9.75 6.51 5.62
C VAL A 147 -9.59 6.12 7.08
N THR A 148 -9.96 4.87 7.40
CA THR A 148 -9.67 4.23 8.70
C THR A 148 -8.50 3.28 8.49
N GLY A 149 -7.55 3.26 9.44
CA GLY A 149 -6.41 2.37 9.36
C GLY A 149 -5.47 2.51 10.55
N LYS A 150 -4.44 1.66 10.55
CA LYS A 150 -3.37 1.68 11.56
C LYS A 150 -2.07 2.18 10.94
N ILE A 151 -1.46 3.21 11.53
CA ILE A 151 -0.10 3.61 11.15
C ILE A 151 0.86 2.46 11.46
N ILE A 152 1.67 2.06 10.49
CA ILE A 152 2.67 0.98 10.59
C ILE A 152 4.10 1.48 10.35
N GLY A 153 4.28 2.76 10.14
CA GLY A 153 5.59 3.37 9.97
C GLY A 153 5.52 4.75 9.34
N TRP A 154 6.67 5.39 9.31
CA TRP A 154 6.83 6.71 8.71
C TRP A 154 8.13 6.80 7.89
N THR A 155 8.18 7.77 7.00
CA THR A 155 9.38 8.15 6.23
C THR A 155 9.44 9.66 6.13
N ILE A 156 10.64 10.24 6.25
CA ILE A 156 10.90 11.64 5.96
C ILE A 156 11.95 11.73 4.85
N ILE A 157 11.69 12.58 3.86
CA ILE A 157 12.61 12.89 2.76
C ILE A 157 12.73 14.41 2.70
N ALA A 158 13.97 14.93 2.62
CA ALA A 158 14.26 16.34 2.53
C ALA A 158 15.04 16.70 1.26
N ASP A 159 14.99 17.96 0.86
CA ASP A 159 15.72 18.52 -0.27
C ASP A 159 17.22 18.57 -0.05
N GLN A 160 17.66 18.66 1.20
CA GLN A 160 19.08 18.76 1.58
C GLN A 160 19.35 18.13 2.94
N ASP A 161 20.62 17.95 3.25
CA ASP A 161 21.05 17.39 4.53
C ASP A 161 20.80 18.37 5.68
N GLY A 162 20.07 17.91 6.68
CA GLY A 162 19.71 18.73 7.83
C GLY A 162 19.08 17.92 8.95
N ASN A 163 18.39 18.63 9.84
CA ASN A 163 17.66 18.03 10.94
C ASN A 163 16.23 18.56 10.94
N VAL A 164 15.26 17.69 11.14
CA VAL A 164 13.86 18.04 11.40
C VAL A 164 13.22 17.00 12.29
N GLN A 165 12.38 17.43 13.21
CA GLN A 165 11.53 16.56 14.01
C GLN A 165 10.09 17.04 13.91
N PHE A 166 9.20 16.10 13.63
CA PHE A 166 7.77 16.34 13.61
C PHE A 166 7.09 15.82 14.87
N ASP A 167 6.12 16.55 15.35
CA ASP A 167 5.03 16.00 16.17
C ASP A 167 3.78 15.90 15.31
N ILE A 168 3.17 14.72 15.31
CA ILE A 168 1.92 14.49 14.61
C ILE A 168 0.85 14.37 15.67
N GLN A 169 -0.16 15.20 15.57
CA GLN A 169 -1.22 15.32 16.55
C GLN A 169 -2.55 14.97 15.89
N LYS A 170 -3.48 14.51 16.68
CA LYS A 170 -4.80 14.09 16.24
C LYS A 170 -5.90 14.75 17.08
N SER A 171 -6.98 15.13 16.40
CA SER A 171 -8.27 15.48 16.98
C SER A 171 -9.37 14.79 16.20
N ASP A 172 -10.53 14.68 16.76
CA ASP A 172 -11.76 14.38 16.02
C ASP A 172 -12.59 15.66 15.82
N TYR A 173 -13.63 15.55 15.00
CA TYR A 173 -14.45 16.72 14.66
C TYR A 173 -15.16 17.34 15.89
N ALA A 174 -15.52 16.53 16.88
CA ALA A 174 -16.21 17.00 18.08
C ALA A 174 -15.29 17.76 19.04
N ASN A 175 -14.02 17.34 19.09
CA ASN A 175 -13.02 17.91 20.00
C ASN A 175 -12.13 18.99 19.37
N PHE A 176 -12.24 19.19 18.05
CA PHE A 176 -11.49 20.25 17.38
C PHE A 176 -11.76 21.65 17.99
N PRO A 177 -10.76 22.49 18.26
CA PRO A 177 -9.34 22.42 17.87
C PRO A 177 -8.39 21.80 18.93
N ASN A 178 -8.86 20.96 19.82
CA ASN A 178 -8.01 20.35 20.83
C ASN A 178 -7.31 19.13 20.25
N PHE A 179 -6.00 19.20 20.10
CA PHE A 179 -5.16 18.16 19.55
C PHE A 179 -4.35 17.43 20.61
N SER A 180 -4.06 16.15 20.37
CA SER A 180 -3.17 15.32 21.19
C SER A 180 -2.13 14.62 20.31
N SER A 181 -0.87 14.63 20.75
CA SER A 181 0.20 13.91 20.03
C SER A 181 -0.09 12.42 19.95
N ILE A 182 0.09 11.85 18.76
CA ILE A 182 0.00 10.39 18.53
C ILE A 182 1.36 9.71 18.51
N CYS A 183 2.46 10.46 18.54
CA CYS A 183 3.83 9.95 18.37
C CYS A 183 4.43 9.38 19.65
N GLY A 184 3.85 9.65 20.83
CA GLY A 184 4.45 9.28 22.11
C GLY A 184 5.88 9.85 22.24
N ASN A 185 6.83 8.97 22.58
CA ASN A 185 8.23 9.34 22.71
C ASN A 185 9.06 9.12 21.42
N GLU A 186 8.41 8.64 20.34
CA GLU A 186 9.09 8.23 19.09
C GLU A 186 8.70 9.16 17.93
N ARG A 187 8.91 10.45 18.08
CA ARG A 187 8.59 11.44 17.04
C ARG A 187 9.39 11.19 15.76
N PRO A 188 8.74 11.30 14.58
CA PRO A 188 9.43 11.23 13.30
C PRO A 188 10.54 12.27 13.22
N GLN A 189 11.77 11.83 12.93
CA GLN A 189 12.90 12.75 12.84
C GLN A 189 13.86 12.41 11.71
N LEU A 190 14.49 13.43 11.17
CA LEU A 190 15.56 13.36 10.21
C LEU A 190 16.83 13.93 10.84
N GLY A 191 17.90 13.14 10.80
CA GLY A 191 19.13 13.49 11.54
C GLY A 191 18.92 13.50 13.07
N ASP A 192 19.93 13.95 13.78
CA ASP A 192 19.87 14.12 15.23
C ASP A 192 20.55 15.45 15.62
N ILE A 193 19.76 16.38 16.11
CA ILE A 193 20.24 17.72 16.48
C ILE A 193 21.19 17.67 17.67
N ASN A 194 21.03 16.70 18.58
CA ASN A 194 21.87 16.60 19.80
C ASN A 194 23.26 16.09 19.48
N THR A 195 23.40 15.23 18.48
CA THR A 195 24.69 14.69 18.03
C THR A 195 25.26 15.43 16.83
N GLY A 196 24.51 16.36 16.25
CA GLY A 196 24.91 17.10 15.06
C GLY A 196 24.85 16.28 13.76
N VAL A 197 24.36 15.06 13.81
CA VAL A 197 24.19 14.19 12.62
C VAL A 197 23.10 14.77 11.75
N LYS A 198 23.42 15.03 10.49
CA LYS A 198 22.49 15.50 9.46
C LYS A 198 22.11 14.34 8.56
N ALA A 199 20.91 14.37 8.03
CA ALA A 199 20.42 13.37 7.08
C ALA A 199 19.47 14.01 6.06
N ARG A 200 19.24 13.31 4.96
CA ARG A 200 18.31 13.70 3.89
C ARG A 200 17.12 12.75 3.81
N ILE A 201 17.25 11.54 4.34
CA ILE A 201 16.19 10.55 4.38
C ILE A 201 16.28 9.77 5.70
N ASN A 202 15.13 9.51 6.29
CA ASN A 202 15.00 8.58 7.43
C ASN A 202 13.64 7.90 7.39
N LYS A 203 13.55 6.69 7.93
CA LYS A 203 12.31 5.92 8.07
C LYS A 203 12.33 5.07 9.34
N ASN A 204 11.15 4.81 9.88
CA ASN A 204 10.99 3.89 10.99
C ASN A 204 9.68 3.11 10.85
N THR A 205 9.72 1.83 11.19
CA THR A 205 8.57 0.93 11.29
C THR A 205 8.31 0.47 12.73
N SER A 206 9.21 0.81 13.68
CA SER A 206 9.02 0.60 15.12
C SER A 206 8.40 1.84 15.72
N ILE A 207 7.09 1.80 15.97
CA ILE A 207 6.28 2.89 16.50
C ILE A 207 5.54 2.40 17.76
N SER A 208 6.28 1.82 18.69
CA SER A 208 5.73 1.09 19.85
C SER A 208 4.99 1.99 20.84
N THR A 209 5.39 3.27 20.91
CA THR A 209 4.79 4.26 21.82
C THR A 209 3.67 5.08 21.19
N TRP A 210 3.39 4.85 19.91
CA TRP A 210 2.37 5.61 19.19
C TRP A 210 0.94 5.19 19.56
N SER A 211 0.02 6.14 19.40
CA SER A 211 -1.42 5.87 19.30
C SER A 211 -1.80 5.75 17.82
N PRO A 212 -1.55 4.59 17.18
CA PRO A 212 -1.46 4.48 15.73
C PRO A 212 -2.79 4.35 15.00
N ILE A 213 -3.89 4.26 15.71
CA ILE A 213 -5.23 4.06 15.11
C ILE A 213 -5.78 5.40 14.63
N LEU A 214 -6.12 5.43 13.36
CA LEU A 214 -6.78 6.55 12.69
C LEU A 214 -8.15 6.12 12.20
N ASN A 215 -9.13 7.00 12.33
CA ASN A 215 -10.49 6.78 11.83
C ASN A 215 -10.84 7.79 10.75
N SER A 216 -11.73 7.40 9.85
CA SER A 216 -12.33 8.37 8.92
C SER A 216 -13.02 9.49 9.70
N GLY A 217 -12.74 10.74 9.33
CA GLY A 217 -13.19 11.93 10.05
C GLY A 217 -12.20 12.48 11.07
N ASP A 218 -11.14 11.74 11.41
CA ASP A 218 -10.06 12.29 12.24
C ASP A 218 -9.35 13.46 11.52
N ILE A 219 -8.83 14.39 12.29
CA ILE A 219 -8.05 15.53 11.82
C ILE A 219 -6.62 15.36 12.32
N LEU A 220 -5.65 15.30 11.40
CA LEU A 220 -4.24 15.30 11.75
C LEU A 220 -3.68 16.70 11.64
N GLN A 221 -2.86 17.08 12.61
CA GLN A 221 -2.07 18.30 12.62
C GLN A 221 -0.58 17.93 12.61
N PHE A 222 0.17 18.62 11.76
CA PHE A 222 1.61 18.44 11.62
C PHE A 222 2.34 19.64 12.18
N GLU A 223 3.12 19.41 13.23
CA GLU A 223 3.95 20.40 13.88
C GLU A 223 5.42 20.08 13.69
N ILE A 224 6.22 21.07 13.32
CA ILE A 224 7.67 20.98 13.37
C ILE A 224 8.14 21.39 14.78
N VAL A 225 8.71 20.46 15.51
CA VAL A 225 9.30 20.70 16.84
C VAL A 225 10.58 21.51 16.70
N TYR A 226 11.45 21.10 15.78
CA TYR A 226 12.62 21.83 15.33
C TYR A 226 12.98 21.52 13.88
N ALA A 227 13.65 22.45 13.21
CA ALA A 227 14.25 22.21 11.90
C ALA A 227 15.57 23.00 11.79
N LEU A 228 16.55 22.43 11.09
CA LEU A 228 17.83 23.06 10.81
C LEU A 228 18.32 22.69 9.41
N ASN A 229 18.61 23.70 8.60
CA ASN A 229 19.13 23.57 7.23
C ASN A 229 18.24 22.85 6.20
N ILE A 230 16.95 22.70 6.45
CA ILE A 230 16.01 22.08 5.52
C ILE A 230 15.05 23.16 5.04
N GLN A 231 14.82 23.25 3.73
CA GLN A 231 13.88 24.19 3.10
C GLN A 231 12.57 23.50 2.72
N ARG A 232 12.66 22.25 2.28
CA ARG A 232 11.49 21.44 1.90
C ARG A 232 11.67 20.00 2.37
N CYS A 233 10.60 19.42 2.91
CA CYS A 233 10.56 18.00 3.19
C CYS A 233 9.15 17.42 3.04
N VAL A 234 9.09 16.11 2.95
CA VAL A 234 7.86 15.32 2.98
C VAL A 234 7.95 14.38 4.16
N VAL A 235 6.93 14.39 5.01
CA VAL A 235 6.69 13.33 5.99
C VAL A 235 5.56 12.43 5.47
N SER A 236 5.83 11.15 5.43
CA SER A 236 4.92 10.12 4.91
C SER A 236 4.57 9.16 6.02
N LEU A 237 3.28 8.92 6.24
CA LEU A 237 2.76 7.91 7.17
C LEU A 237 2.25 6.73 6.37
N LYS A 238 2.76 5.54 6.64
CA LYS A 238 2.27 4.30 6.03
C LYS A 238 1.17 3.71 6.92
N LEU A 239 0.02 3.48 6.33
CA LEU A 239 -1.16 2.89 6.99
C LEU A 239 -1.41 1.48 6.46
N ALA A 240 -1.77 0.57 7.36
CA ALA A 240 -2.51 -0.66 7.05
C ALA A 240 -4.01 -0.37 7.25
N LEU A 241 -4.83 -0.70 6.25
CA LEU A 241 -6.28 -0.48 6.24
C LEU A 241 -7.04 -1.70 6.76
#